data_5cc51697e22d2ed1eaa604d3c575a24f
#
_entry.id   5cc51697e22d2ed1eaa604d3c575a24f
#
_cell.length_a   1.000
_cell.length_b   1.000
_cell.length_c   1.000
_cell.angle_alpha   90.00
_cell.angle_beta   90.00
_cell.angle_gamma   90.00
#
_symmetry.space_group_name_H-M   'P 1'
#
loop_
_entity.id
_entity.type
_entity.pdbx_description
1 polymer ?
#
loop_
_entity_poly.entity_id
_entity_poly.type
_entity_poly.pdbx_seq_one_letter_code
_entity_poly.pdbx_strand_id
1 'polypeptide(L)'
;MYCKPHRPGNTPQVPDNKGKCTRLVDYLSKESQVERPYYDNFFSQQKDYVIPLTVKNHIDNNHRTLKSKDDKFYMLSINPSGDEQRHLIERVTGRKVGEFSELTPGEQESVLAQMKKFTRECMDEYARNFYREKIKSGDDLVWYGRVETERHYKNDDPEVKAGRVKAGDKKPGLQLHVHVIVSRMDRTQTVSLSPLSKSRGNRQILEGRQVVVGFDRSQWSSRCASRFNQSYDYFPNYYSRDESLRKYSENWQAKNELKNEAVSKLKQEVLKGELKEERRLYANTFRIYRFVVNPRKAIIQELKRLGTNLLSGRDL
;
A
#
# COMPACT_ATOMS: atom_id res chain seq x y z
N MET A 1 2.40 -9.38 -0.76
CA MET A 1 2.12 -8.00 -1.27
C MET A 1 3.40 -7.27 -1.62
N TYR A 2 3.43 -6.63 -2.78
CA TYR A 2 4.55 -5.81 -3.22
C TYR A 2 4.06 -4.55 -3.94
N CYS A 3 4.36 -3.39 -3.39
CA CYS A 3 4.02 -2.09 -3.96
C CYS A 3 5.28 -1.33 -4.35
N LYS A 4 5.32 -0.79 -5.57
CA LYS A 4 6.54 -0.18 -6.13
C LYS A 4 6.23 1.09 -6.93
N PRO A 5 6.87 2.23 -6.64
CA PRO A 5 7.01 3.33 -7.58
C PRO A 5 8.09 3.00 -8.63
N HIS A 6 7.78 3.19 -9.90
CA HIS A 6 8.71 2.96 -11.01
C HIS A 6 9.58 4.19 -11.24
N ARG A 7 10.83 3.95 -11.61
CA ARG A 7 11.73 5.03 -12.04
C ARG A 7 11.44 5.38 -13.51
N PRO A 8 11.31 6.68 -13.84
CA PRO A 8 11.15 7.11 -15.23
C PRO A 8 12.34 6.72 -16.10
N GLY A 9 12.08 6.42 -17.36
CA GLY A 9 13.11 6.16 -18.37
C GLY A 9 13.89 4.85 -18.24
N ASN A 10 13.61 4.02 -17.23
CA ASN A 10 14.34 2.74 -17.05
C ASN A 10 13.86 1.62 -17.96
N THR A 11 12.67 1.72 -18.50
CA THR A 11 12.10 0.74 -19.43
C THR A 11 11.27 1.46 -20.50
N PRO A 12 11.10 0.88 -21.70
CA PRO A 12 10.22 1.45 -22.73
C PRO A 12 8.78 1.66 -22.24
N GLN A 13 8.33 0.88 -21.26
CA GLN A 13 7.00 0.95 -20.67
C GLN A 13 6.84 2.09 -19.67
N VAL A 14 7.94 2.63 -19.13
CA VAL A 14 7.92 3.77 -18.19
C VAL A 14 8.70 4.91 -18.84
N PRO A 15 8.04 5.72 -19.67
CA PRO A 15 8.68 6.82 -20.39
C PRO A 15 9.17 7.92 -19.42
N ASP A 16 9.88 8.90 -19.99
CA ASP A 16 10.23 10.13 -19.30
C ASP A 16 8.95 10.84 -18.78
N ASN A 17 8.95 11.16 -17.50
CA ASN A 17 7.81 11.76 -16.80
C ASN A 17 7.81 13.30 -16.84
N LYS A 18 8.70 13.91 -17.60
CA LYS A 18 8.84 15.39 -17.67
C LYS A 18 7.86 16.02 -18.67
N GLY A 19 7.41 15.24 -19.65
CA GLY A 19 6.46 15.65 -20.68
C GLY A 19 5.01 15.35 -20.34
N LYS A 20 4.24 15.01 -21.39
CA LYS A 20 2.85 14.56 -21.29
C LYS A 20 2.75 13.09 -20.89
N CYS A 21 1.73 12.73 -20.14
CA CYS A 21 1.48 11.35 -19.72
C CYS A 21 0.90 10.45 -20.82
N THR A 22 0.67 10.97 -22.02
CA THR A 22 0.01 10.30 -23.16
C THR A 22 0.60 8.90 -23.40
N ARG A 23 1.95 8.77 -23.51
CA ARG A 23 2.61 7.48 -23.79
C ARG A 23 2.32 6.44 -22.72
N LEU A 24 2.31 6.83 -21.44
CA LEU A 24 2.01 5.92 -20.34
C LEU A 24 0.54 5.52 -20.33
N VAL A 25 -0.37 6.46 -20.53
CA VAL A 25 -1.81 6.17 -20.60
C VAL A 25 -2.13 5.27 -21.79
N ASP A 26 -1.54 5.53 -22.96
CA ASP A 26 -1.73 4.71 -24.16
C ASP A 26 -1.15 3.30 -23.97
N TYR A 27 0.03 3.18 -23.33
CA TYR A 27 0.61 1.90 -22.98
C TYR A 27 -0.34 1.09 -22.08
N LEU A 28 -0.80 1.67 -20.99
CA LEU A 28 -1.75 1.02 -20.08
C LEU A 28 -3.10 0.72 -20.75
N SER A 29 -3.51 1.49 -21.77
CA SER A 29 -4.76 1.26 -22.51
C SER A 29 -4.64 0.16 -23.57
N LYS A 30 -3.45 -0.11 -24.13
CA LYS A 30 -3.25 -1.07 -25.23
C LYS A 30 -3.39 -2.53 -24.79
N GLU A 31 -3.10 -2.84 -23.53
CA GLU A 31 -3.22 -4.21 -23.02
C GLU A 31 -4.69 -4.71 -22.98
N SER A 32 -5.66 -3.82 -23.25
CA SER A 32 -7.09 -4.12 -23.28
C SER A 32 -7.68 -4.37 -24.66
N GLN A 33 -6.89 -4.59 -25.69
CA GLN A 33 -7.44 -4.82 -27.05
C GLN A 33 -8.18 -6.16 -27.23
N VAL A 34 -8.33 -6.97 -26.18
CA VAL A 34 -9.12 -8.20 -26.18
C VAL A 34 -10.50 -7.93 -25.60
N GLU A 35 -11.47 -7.63 -26.46
CA GLU A 35 -12.94 -7.83 -26.35
C GLU A 35 -13.72 -7.47 -25.08
N ARG A 36 -13.21 -6.65 -24.15
CA ARG A 36 -13.96 -6.26 -22.95
C ARG A 36 -13.94 -4.76 -22.68
N PRO A 37 -14.58 -3.92 -23.50
CA PRO A 37 -14.46 -2.46 -23.42
C PRO A 37 -14.97 -1.85 -22.10
N TYR A 38 -15.81 -2.57 -21.35
CA TYR A 38 -16.39 -2.05 -20.11
C TYR A 38 -15.49 -2.23 -18.88
N TYR A 39 -14.71 -3.31 -18.82
CA TYR A 39 -13.86 -3.65 -17.65
C TYR A 39 -12.47 -3.02 -17.71
N ASP A 40 -12.05 -2.57 -18.87
CA ASP A 40 -10.69 -2.18 -19.19
C ASP A 40 -10.39 -0.68 -19.02
N ASN A 41 -11.23 0.04 -18.29
CA ASN A 41 -11.05 1.45 -18.06
C ASN A 41 -10.30 1.75 -16.77
N PHE A 42 -9.81 2.99 -16.70
CA PHE A 42 -9.23 3.51 -15.49
C PHE A 42 -10.31 3.72 -14.43
N PHE A 43 -9.90 3.72 -13.17
CA PHE A 43 -10.70 4.11 -12.02
C PHE A 43 -9.92 5.13 -11.17
N SER A 44 -10.60 5.81 -10.28
CA SER A 44 -10.00 6.79 -9.36
C SER A 44 -10.46 6.56 -7.93
N GLN A 45 -10.12 7.48 -7.03
CA GLN A 45 -10.63 7.44 -5.65
C GLN A 45 -12.16 7.44 -5.60
N GLN A 46 -12.82 8.19 -6.49
CA GLN A 46 -14.28 8.38 -6.44
C GLN A 46 -15.05 7.67 -7.54
N LYS A 47 -14.39 7.26 -8.65
CA LYS A 47 -15.06 6.71 -9.83
C LYS A 47 -14.49 5.35 -10.21
N ASP A 48 -15.36 4.40 -10.51
CA ASP A 48 -14.98 3.06 -10.95
C ASP A 48 -14.69 2.98 -12.45
N TYR A 49 -15.06 4.04 -13.18
CA TYR A 49 -14.89 4.13 -14.62
C TYR A 49 -14.41 5.53 -15.02
N VAL A 50 -13.26 5.60 -15.68
CA VAL A 50 -12.68 6.84 -16.20
C VAL A 50 -12.03 6.56 -17.55
N ILE A 51 -12.43 7.27 -18.58
CA ILE A 51 -11.88 7.13 -19.92
C ILE A 51 -10.44 7.67 -20.01
N PRO A 52 -9.59 7.10 -20.88
CA PRO A 52 -8.17 7.49 -21.03
C PRO A 52 -7.97 8.99 -21.28
N LEU A 53 -8.85 9.62 -22.06
CA LEU A 53 -8.76 11.05 -22.35
C LEU A 53 -8.90 11.91 -21.08
N THR A 54 -9.80 11.54 -20.17
CA THR A 54 -9.94 12.23 -18.88
C THR A 54 -8.68 12.08 -18.04
N VAL A 55 -8.08 10.89 -18.01
CA VAL A 55 -6.81 10.64 -17.30
C VAL A 55 -5.71 11.55 -17.83
N LYS A 56 -5.53 11.58 -19.17
CA LYS A 56 -4.53 12.46 -19.84
C LYS A 56 -4.74 13.92 -19.44
N ASN A 57 -5.95 14.42 -19.57
CA ASN A 57 -6.27 15.82 -19.30
C ASN A 57 -6.02 16.17 -17.82
N HIS A 58 -6.44 15.33 -16.89
CA HIS A 58 -6.30 15.64 -15.47
C HIS A 58 -4.84 15.56 -15.01
N ILE A 59 -4.07 14.58 -15.45
CA ILE A 59 -2.66 14.46 -15.09
C ILE A 59 -1.83 15.56 -15.74
N ASP A 60 -2.04 15.82 -17.04
CA ASP A 60 -1.25 16.82 -17.78
C ASP A 60 -1.52 18.25 -17.31
N ASN A 61 -2.71 18.55 -16.81
CA ASN A 61 -3.06 19.88 -16.30
C ASN A 61 -2.72 20.05 -14.80
N ASN A 62 -2.30 18.99 -14.09
CA ASN A 62 -1.99 19.05 -12.66
C ASN A 62 -0.48 19.23 -12.42
N HIS A 63 0.10 20.33 -12.92
CA HIS A 63 1.54 20.55 -12.86
C HIS A 63 1.93 22.01 -12.49
N ARG A 64 1.03 22.76 -11.89
CA ARG A 64 1.32 24.13 -11.42
C ARG A 64 2.60 24.16 -10.59
N THR A 65 3.46 25.14 -10.79
CA THR A 65 4.75 25.33 -10.13
C THR A 65 5.86 24.35 -10.51
N LEU A 66 5.60 23.27 -11.23
CA LEU A 66 6.63 22.36 -11.70
C LEU A 66 7.39 22.94 -12.89
N LYS A 67 8.71 22.83 -12.87
CA LYS A 67 9.59 23.23 -13.96
C LYS A 67 9.61 22.18 -15.07
N SER A 68 10.07 22.55 -16.25
CA SER A 68 10.18 21.62 -17.40
C SER A 68 11.05 20.37 -17.11
N LYS A 69 12.08 20.53 -16.25
CA LYS A 69 12.97 19.43 -15.83
C LYS A 69 12.42 18.55 -14.74
N ASP A 70 11.29 18.91 -14.12
CA ASP A 70 10.71 18.16 -13.03
C ASP A 70 9.80 17.03 -13.57
N ASP A 71 9.85 15.88 -12.90
CA ASP A 71 8.86 14.81 -13.16
C ASP A 71 7.47 15.35 -12.82
N LYS A 72 6.49 15.10 -13.67
CA LYS A 72 5.11 15.57 -13.50
C LYS A 72 4.17 14.51 -12.97
N PHE A 73 4.49 13.26 -13.21
CA PHE A 73 3.70 12.10 -12.76
C PHE A 73 4.61 10.90 -12.48
N TYR A 74 4.06 9.90 -11.82
CA TYR A 74 4.74 8.63 -11.54
C TYR A 74 3.84 7.45 -11.87
N MET A 75 4.44 6.35 -12.27
CA MET A 75 3.79 5.06 -12.37
C MET A 75 4.06 4.28 -11.08
N LEU A 76 3.01 3.70 -10.51
CA LEU A 76 3.10 2.79 -9.37
C LEU A 76 2.55 1.43 -9.79
N SER A 77 3.00 0.37 -9.13
CA SER A 77 2.39 -0.96 -9.24
C SER A 77 2.01 -1.48 -7.86
N ILE A 78 0.83 -2.08 -7.76
CA ILE A 78 0.32 -2.77 -6.57
C ILE A 78 0.13 -4.22 -6.98
N ASN A 79 0.92 -5.12 -6.37
CA ASN A 79 1.00 -6.51 -6.78
C ASN A 79 0.71 -7.41 -5.58
N PRO A 80 -0.51 -7.92 -5.42
CA PRO A 80 -0.79 -9.00 -4.50
C PRO A 80 0.02 -10.25 -4.86
N SER A 81 0.48 -11.00 -3.86
CA SER A 81 1.11 -12.30 -4.07
C SER A 81 0.09 -13.31 -4.58
N GLY A 82 0.55 -14.44 -5.14
CA GLY A 82 -0.34 -15.50 -5.59
C GLY A 82 -1.27 -16.02 -4.48
N ASP A 83 -0.76 -16.12 -3.24
CA ASP A 83 -1.57 -16.53 -2.08
C ASP A 83 -2.65 -15.50 -1.73
N GLU A 84 -2.30 -14.21 -1.75
CA GLU A 84 -3.26 -13.14 -1.52
C GLU A 84 -4.34 -13.08 -2.61
N GLN A 85 -3.98 -13.31 -3.86
CA GLN A 85 -4.92 -13.37 -4.99
C GLN A 85 -5.88 -14.55 -4.83
N ARG A 86 -5.37 -15.75 -4.50
CA ARG A 86 -6.20 -16.93 -4.24
C ARG A 86 -7.17 -16.71 -3.10
N HIS A 87 -6.69 -16.14 -2.00
CA HIS A 87 -7.52 -15.84 -0.84
C HIS A 87 -8.63 -14.83 -1.17
N LEU A 88 -8.29 -13.74 -1.88
CA LEU A 88 -9.26 -12.75 -2.31
C LEU A 88 -10.37 -13.36 -3.17
N ILE A 89 -9.98 -14.16 -4.16
CA ILE A 89 -10.93 -14.82 -5.07
C ILE A 89 -11.81 -15.81 -4.31
N GLU A 90 -11.23 -16.67 -3.48
CA GLU A 90 -11.98 -17.64 -2.67
C GLU A 90 -12.99 -16.93 -1.74
N ARG A 91 -12.58 -15.80 -1.12
CA ARG A 91 -13.46 -15.01 -0.26
C ARG A 91 -14.63 -14.37 -1.02
N VAL A 92 -14.40 -13.93 -2.24
CA VAL A 92 -15.42 -13.23 -3.06
C VAL A 92 -16.37 -14.23 -3.75
N THR A 93 -15.84 -15.35 -4.22
CA THR A 93 -16.59 -16.30 -5.06
C THR A 93 -17.00 -17.58 -4.34
N GLY A 94 -16.42 -17.85 -3.17
CA GLY A 94 -16.62 -19.10 -2.42
C GLY A 94 -15.92 -20.32 -3.01
N ARG A 95 -15.09 -20.15 -4.08
CA ARG A 95 -14.41 -21.28 -4.74
C ARG A 95 -12.95 -20.94 -5.07
N LYS A 96 -12.15 -22.00 -5.21
CA LYS A 96 -10.74 -21.90 -5.62
C LYS A 96 -10.62 -22.05 -7.13
N VAL A 97 -9.83 -21.19 -7.76
CA VAL A 97 -9.51 -21.24 -9.19
C VAL A 97 -8.01 -21.13 -9.40
N GLY A 98 -7.52 -21.71 -10.48
CA GLY A 98 -6.13 -21.64 -10.91
C GLY A 98 -5.83 -20.39 -11.74
N GLU A 99 -6.79 -19.96 -12.54
CA GLU A 99 -6.68 -18.82 -13.45
C GLU A 99 -7.90 -17.91 -13.37
N PHE A 100 -7.71 -16.63 -13.69
CA PHE A 100 -8.78 -15.63 -13.65
C PHE A 100 -9.88 -15.90 -14.69
N SER A 101 -9.52 -16.53 -15.81
CA SER A 101 -10.44 -16.94 -16.89
C SER A 101 -11.47 -18.00 -16.48
N GLU A 102 -11.24 -18.76 -15.41
CA GLU A 102 -12.16 -19.74 -14.88
C GLU A 102 -13.35 -19.13 -14.13
N LEU A 103 -13.28 -17.83 -13.84
CA LEU A 103 -14.34 -17.08 -13.18
C LEU A 103 -15.44 -16.71 -14.19
N THR A 104 -16.70 -16.80 -13.76
CA THR A 104 -17.83 -16.26 -14.52
C THR A 104 -17.71 -14.73 -14.63
N PRO A 105 -18.33 -14.08 -15.63
CA PRO A 105 -18.28 -12.62 -15.79
C PRO A 105 -18.67 -11.86 -14.51
N GLY A 106 -19.71 -12.29 -13.79
CA GLY A 106 -20.14 -11.66 -12.55
C GLY A 106 -19.14 -11.81 -11.40
N GLU A 107 -18.48 -12.99 -11.29
CA GLU A 107 -17.39 -13.21 -10.33
C GLU A 107 -16.19 -12.34 -10.67
N GLN A 108 -15.81 -12.26 -11.95
CA GLN A 108 -14.73 -11.39 -12.40
C GLN A 108 -14.99 -9.94 -12.01
N GLU A 109 -16.19 -9.44 -12.27
CA GLU A 109 -16.60 -8.08 -11.89
C GLU A 109 -16.49 -7.86 -10.37
N SER A 110 -16.96 -8.80 -9.58
CA SER A 110 -16.89 -8.75 -8.11
C SER A 110 -15.45 -8.72 -7.61
N VAL A 111 -14.56 -9.54 -8.18
CA VAL A 111 -13.14 -9.56 -7.82
C VAL A 111 -12.46 -8.25 -8.24
N LEU A 112 -12.75 -7.74 -9.44
CA LEU A 112 -12.20 -6.46 -9.92
C LEU A 112 -12.69 -5.28 -9.05
N ALA A 113 -13.94 -5.29 -8.59
CA ALA A 113 -14.46 -4.28 -7.67
C ALA A 113 -13.69 -4.29 -6.33
N GLN A 114 -13.38 -5.49 -5.79
CA GLN A 114 -12.56 -5.60 -4.58
C GLN A 114 -11.12 -5.11 -4.81
N MET A 115 -10.52 -5.41 -5.96
CA MET A 115 -9.20 -4.89 -6.31
C MET A 115 -9.17 -3.36 -6.42
N LYS A 116 -10.21 -2.76 -7.00
CA LYS A 116 -10.37 -1.29 -7.04
C LYS A 116 -10.49 -0.72 -5.63
N LYS A 117 -11.33 -1.31 -4.77
CA LYS A 117 -11.49 -0.92 -3.36
C LYS A 117 -10.15 -0.97 -2.63
N PHE A 118 -9.45 -2.09 -2.72
CA PHE A 118 -8.15 -2.28 -2.09
C PHE A 118 -7.10 -1.29 -2.60
N THR A 119 -7.11 -0.98 -3.89
CA THR A 119 -6.21 0.02 -4.47
C THR A 119 -6.45 1.41 -3.86
N ARG A 120 -7.69 1.81 -3.60
CA ARG A 120 -8.02 3.07 -2.91
C ARG A 120 -7.41 3.11 -1.51
N GLU A 121 -7.51 2.02 -0.76
CA GLU A 121 -6.88 1.90 0.55
C GLU A 121 -5.34 2.01 0.46
N CYS A 122 -4.72 1.39 -0.55
CA CYS A 122 -3.29 1.54 -0.83
C CYS A 122 -2.90 2.97 -1.18
N MET A 123 -3.75 3.71 -1.90
CA MET A 123 -3.51 5.11 -2.24
C MET A 123 -3.70 6.04 -1.04
N ASP A 124 -4.56 5.69 -0.10
CA ASP A 124 -4.63 6.37 1.20
C ASP A 124 -3.31 6.19 1.99
N GLU A 125 -2.76 4.98 2.03
CA GLU A 125 -1.46 4.73 2.66
C GLU A 125 -0.30 5.40 1.90
N TYR A 126 -0.40 5.50 0.57
CA TYR A 126 0.54 6.26 -0.25
C TYR A 126 0.54 7.75 0.12
N ALA A 127 -0.63 8.35 0.24
CA ALA A 127 -0.78 9.75 0.66
C ALA A 127 -0.17 10.00 2.03
N ARG A 128 -0.54 9.18 3.04
CA ARG A 128 -0.05 9.29 4.42
C ARG A 128 1.46 9.10 4.53
N ASN A 129 2.07 8.36 3.61
CA ASN A 129 3.51 8.07 3.65
C ASN A 129 4.40 9.26 3.27
N PHE A 130 3.82 10.36 2.80
CA PHE A 130 4.54 11.63 2.61
C PHE A 130 4.61 12.49 3.88
N TYR A 131 3.85 12.15 4.91
CA TYR A 131 3.82 12.87 6.19
C TYR A 131 3.52 14.37 6.05
N ARG A 132 2.69 14.74 5.07
CA ARG A 132 2.27 16.12 4.86
C ARG A 132 0.94 16.39 5.56
N GLU A 133 0.84 17.53 6.26
CA GLU A 133 -0.36 17.89 6.99
C GLU A 133 -1.60 17.98 6.10
N LYS A 134 -1.44 18.50 4.87
CA LYS A 134 -2.51 18.66 3.88
C LYS A 134 -2.82 17.41 3.06
N ILE A 135 -2.04 16.32 3.21
CA ILE A 135 -2.17 15.11 2.40
C ILE A 135 -2.49 13.93 3.33
N LYS A 136 -3.75 13.57 3.43
CA LYS A 136 -4.28 12.58 4.40
C LYS A 136 -4.76 11.29 3.73
N SER A 137 -5.25 11.39 2.51
CA SER A 137 -5.90 10.29 1.80
C SER A 137 -5.66 10.36 0.30
N GLY A 138 -6.06 9.33 -0.42
CA GLY A 138 -6.05 9.30 -1.88
C GLY A 138 -6.93 10.38 -2.52
N ASP A 139 -7.88 10.95 -1.77
CA ASP A 139 -8.70 12.09 -2.23
C ASP A 139 -7.89 13.37 -2.44
N ASP A 140 -6.80 13.54 -1.71
CA ASP A 140 -5.92 14.71 -1.83
C ASP A 140 -5.00 14.62 -3.05
N LEU A 141 -5.00 13.48 -3.75
CA LEU A 141 -4.15 13.20 -4.90
C LEU A 141 -4.95 13.24 -6.21
N VAL A 142 -4.24 13.44 -7.33
CA VAL A 142 -4.77 13.19 -8.68
C VAL A 142 -4.13 11.91 -9.17
N TRP A 143 -4.90 10.81 -9.17
CA TRP A 143 -4.42 9.49 -9.55
C TRP A 143 -5.50 8.66 -10.25
N TYR A 144 -5.05 7.73 -11.08
CA TYR A 144 -5.89 6.79 -11.81
C TYR A 144 -5.23 5.43 -11.82
N GLY A 145 -6.00 4.40 -11.47
CA GLY A 145 -5.57 3.01 -11.48
C GLY A 145 -6.19 2.24 -12.62
N ARG A 146 -5.54 1.16 -13.00
CA ARG A 146 -6.06 0.15 -13.90
C ARG A 146 -5.74 -1.23 -13.35
N VAL A 147 -6.75 -2.08 -13.22
CA VAL A 147 -6.55 -3.49 -12.82
C VAL A 147 -6.21 -4.30 -14.08
N GLU A 148 -5.16 -5.07 -14.00
CA GLU A 148 -4.77 -6.04 -15.01
C GLU A 148 -4.86 -7.45 -14.44
N THR A 149 -5.36 -8.38 -15.25
CA THR A 149 -5.61 -9.76 -14.85
C THR A 149 -4.60 -10.74 -15.44
N GLU A 150 -3.79 -10.29 -16.39
CA GLU A 150 -2.84 -11.09 -17.14
C GLU A 150 -1.46 -10.48 -17.14
N ARG A 151 -0.45 -11.29 -17.33
CA ARG A 151 0.93 -10.89 -17.60
C ARG A 151 1.50 -11.73 -18.71
N HIS A 152 2.37 -11.13 -19.50
CA HIS A 152 3.07 -11.79 -20.58
C HIS A 152 4.56 -11.87 -20.30
N TYR A 153 5.19 -12.92 -20.80
CA TYR A 153 6.63 -13.08 -20.70
C TYR A 153 7.35 -12.01 -21.53
N LYS A 154 8.41 -11.46 -20.95
CA LYS A 154 9.27 -10.47 -21.60
C LYS A 154 10.55 -11.12 -22.07
N ASN A 155 11.27 -10.49 -23.02
CA ASN A 155 12.55 -10.98 -23.52
C ASN A 155 13.59 -11.21 -22.40
N ASP A 156 13.48 -10.46 -21.30
CA ASP A 156 14.40 -10.54 -20.16
C ASP A 156 14.04 -11.63 -19.15
N ASP A 157 12.87 -12.25 -19.26
CA ASP A 157 12.44 -13.29 -18.32
C ASP A 157 13.33 -14.54 -18.46
N PRO A 158 13.71 -15.18 -17.33
CA PRO A 158 14.60 -16.35 -17.34
C PRO A 158 14.08 -17.52 -18.18
N GLU A 159 12.76 -17.71 -18.20
CA GLU A 159 12.10 -18.77 -18.96
C GLU A 159 12.24 -18.58 -20.47
N VAL A 160 12.17 -17.31 -20.94
CA VAL A 160 12.38 -16.95 -22.35
C VAL A 160 13.84 -17.13 -22.73
N LYS A 161 14.77 -16.66 -21.86
CA LYS A 161 16.22 -16.85 -22.06
C LYS A 161 16.63 -18.33 -22.10
N ALA A 162 15.92 -19.17 -21.34
CA ALA A 162 16.12 -20.61 -21.33
C ALA A 162 15.41 -21.35 -22.48
N GLY A 163 14.72 -20.64 -23.38
CA GLY A 163 13.99 -21.22 -24.52
C GLY A 163 12.77 -22.05 -24.16
N ARG A 164 12.28 -21.99 -22.91
CA ARG A 164 11.12 -22.76 -22.45
C ARG A 164 9.78 -22.17 -22.88
N VAL A 165 9.72 -20.86 -23.06
CA VAL A 165 8.55 -20.09 -23.50
C VAL A 165 9.01 -18.97 -24.44
N LYS A 166 8.07 -18.40 -25.18
CA LYS A 166 8.35 -17.25 -26.05
C LYS A 166 8.00 -15.94 -25.36
N ALA A 167 8.70 -14.85 -25.71
CA ALA A 167 8.28 -13.53 -25.33
C ALA A 167 6.90 -13.22 -25.93
N GLY A 168 6.00 -12.67 -25.11
CA GLY A 168 4.60 -12.45 -25.47
C GLY A 168 3.64 -13.58 -25.05
N ASP A 169 4.13 -14.77 -24.70
CA ASP A 169 3.27 -15.82 -24.14
C ASP A 169 2.68 -15.38 -22.80
N LYS A 170 1.44 -15.79 -22.52
CA LYS A 170 0.75 -15.51 -21.25
C LYS A 170 1.43 -16.26 -20.10
N LYS A 171 1.67 -15.57 -19.00
CA LYS A 171 2.14 -16.20 -17.75
C LYS A 171 1.01 -16.98 -17.09
N PRO A 172 1.27 -18.22 -16.65
CA PRO A 172 0.24 -19.06 -16.03
C PRO A 172 -0.17 -18.54 -14.65
N GLY A 173 -1.33 -18.98 -14.20
CA GLY A 173 -1.87 -18.74 -12.87
C GLY A 173 -2.48 -17.34 -12.72
N LEU A 174 -2.82 -17.01 -11.48
CA LEU A 174 -3.42 -15.72 -11.14
C LEU A 174 -2.38 -14.59 -11.26
N GLN A 175 -2.70 -13.59 -12.06
CA GLN A 175 -1.80 -12.48 -12.39
C GLN A 175 -2.38 -11.10 -12.09
N LEU A 176 -3.37 -11.04 -11.18
CA LEU A 176 -4.01 -9.79 -10.77
C LEU A 176 -3.00 -8.77 -10.24
N HIS A 177 -3.02 -7.59 -10.80
CA HIS A 177 -2.20 -6.47 -10.35
C HIS A 177 -2.80 -5.14 -10.79
N VAL A 178 -2.33 -4.04 -10.22
CA VAL A 178 -2.83 -2.71 -10.55
C VAL A 178 -1.66 -1.81 -10.94
N HIS A 179 -1.78 -1.17 -12.08
CA HIS A 179 -0.95 -0.04 -12.45
C HIS A 179 -1.66 1.26 -12.10
N VAL A 180 -0.94 2.17 -11.45
CA VAL A 180 -1.47 3.48 -11.07
C VAL A 180 -0.61 4.56 -11.68
N ILE A 181 -1.24 5.52 -12.35
CA ILE A 181 -0.62 6.79 -12.69
C ILE A 181 -1.03 7.83 -11.65
N VAL A 182 -0.07 8.52 -11.06
CA VAL A 182 -0.31 9.55 -10.04
C VAL A 182 0.45 10.82 -10.39
N SER A 183 -0.23 11.96 -10.31
CA SER A 183 0.40 13.26 -10.48
C SER A 183 1.40 13.54 -9.35
N ARG A 184 2.48 14.25 -9.66
CA ARG A 184 3.41 14.76 -8.66
C ARG A 184 2.79 15.83 -7.77
N MET A 185 1.87 16.64 -8.28
CA MET A 185 1.16 17.63 -7.48
C MET A 185 -0.07 17.03 -6.83
N ASP A 186 -0.36 17.47 -5.62
CA ASP A 186 -1.63 17.21 -4.96
C ASP A 186 -2.81 17.80 -5.77
N ARG A 187 -4.02 17.48 -5.40
CA ARG A 187 -5.24 17.95 -6.07
C ARG A 187 -5.37 19.48 -6.07
N THR A 188 -4.89 20.15 -5.03
CA THR A 188 -4.92 21.62 -4.94
C THR A 188 -3.76 22.29 -5.64
N GLN A 189 -2.81 21.52 -6.16
CA GLN A 189 -1.59 21.97 -6.82
C GLN A 189 -0.70 22.88 -5.95
N THR A 190 -0.71 22.62 -4.63
CA THR A 190 0.08 23.38 -3.66
C THR A 190 1.25 22.58 -3.08
N VAL A 191 1.17 21.25 -3.08
CA VAL A 191 2.18 20.36 -2.49
C VAL A 191 2.76 19.44 -3.56
N SER A 192 4.08 19.50 -3.74
CA SER A 192 4.80 18.58 -4.63
C SER A 192 5.22 17.31 -3.89
N LEU A 193 4.90 16.16 -4.45
CA LEU A 193 5.07 14.83 -3.87
C LEU A 193 5.95 13.97 -4.80
N SER A 194 7.04 13.38 -4.27
CA SER A 194 7.90 12.49 -5.05
C SER A 194 8.16 11.19 -4.30
N PRO A 195 7.67 10.05 -4.79
CA PRO A 195 7.92 8.74 -4.19
C PRO A 195 9.35 8.24 -4.46
N LEU A 196 10.10 8.94 -5.32
CA LEU A 196 11.49 8.64 -5.66
C LEU A 196 12.49 9.53 -4.90
N SER A 197 12.02 10.30 -3.92
CA SER A 197 12.87 11.09 -3.04
C SER A 197 13.96 10.23 -2.40
N LYS A 198 15.16 10.79 -2.24
CA LYS A 198 16.28 10.15 -1.53
C LYS A 198 16.03 10.07 -0.02
N SER A 199 15.26 10.98 0.53
CA SER A 199 14.83 10.99 1.93
C SER A 199 13.81 9.89 2.19
N ARG A 200 14.01 9.11 3.26
CA ARG A 200 13.15 8.00 3.66
C ARG A 200 12.40 8.31 4.97
N GLY A 201 11.71 9.43 5.03
CA GLY A 201 11.03 9.84 6.25
C GLY A 201 11.97 10.41 7.33
N ASN A 202 13.04 11.08 6.92
CA ASN A 202 13.94 11.76 7.84
C ASN A 202 13.25 12.96 8.47
N ARG A 203 13.43 13.12 9.79
CA ARG A 203 12.98 14.32 10.49
C ARG A 203 13.91 15.48 10.14
N GLN A 204 13.32 16.59 9.73
CA GLN A 204 14.02 17.84 9.44
C GLN A 204 13.29 18.99 10.11
N ILE A 205 14.02 20.07 10.38
CA ILE A 205 13.41 21.33 10.83
C ILE A 205 13.23 22.20 9.59
N LEU A 206 11.98 22.54 9.28
CA LEU A 206 11.62 23.45 8.21
C LEU A 206 10.85 24.61 8.82
N GLU A 207 11.34 25.84 8.66
CA GLU A 207 10.72 27.03 9.23
C GLU A 207 10.43 26.93 10.75
N GLY A 208 11.37 26.36 11.50
CA GLY A 208 11.25 26.17 12.95
C GLY A 208 10.33 25.02 13.40
N ARG A 209 9.71 24.29 12.47
CA ARG A 209 8.84 23.14 12.74
C ARG A 209 9.52 21.83 12.39
N GLN A 210 9.37 20.81 13.23
CA GLN A 210 9.85 19.48 12.93
C GLN A 210 8.92 18.82 11.91
N VAL A 211 9.42 18.51 10.71
CA VAL A 211 8.70 17.85 9.63
C VAL A 211 9.38 16.55 9.24
N VAL A 212 8.60 15.57 8.82
CA VAL A 212 9.12 14.35 8.21
C VAL A 212 9.15 14.56 6.69
N VAL A 213 10.29 14.31 6.06
CA VAL A 213 10.49 14.57 4.63
C VAL A 213 10.82 13.27 3.90
N GLY A 214 10.23 13.08 2.73
CA GLY A 214 10.53 11.97 1.85
C GLY A 214 9.39 10.94 1.77
N PHE A 215 9.74 9.77 1.22
CA PHE A 215 8.81 8.65 1.01
C PHE A 215 9.52 7.33 1.30
N ASP A 216 9.01 6.57 2.26
CA ASP A 216 9.53 5.24 2.58
C ASP A 216 8.77 4.16 1.80
N ARG A 217 9.41 3.63 0.74
CA ARG A 217 8.83 2.62 -0.14
C ARG A 217 8.55 1.30 0.57
N SER A 218 9.42 0.91 1.49
CA SER A 218 9.26 -0.32 2.26
C SER A 218 8.09 -0.20 3.23
N GLN A 219 7.97 0.96 3.89
CA GLN A 219 6.86 1.23 4.79
C GLN A 219 5.52 1.29 4.04
N TRP A 220 5.47 1.92 2.86
CA TRP A 220 4.26 1.93 2.04
C TRP A 220 3.82 0.51 1.67
N SER A 221 4.75 -0.32 1.13
CA SER A 221 4.45 -1.70 0.78
C SER A 221 3.98 -2.52 1.99
N SER A 222 4.63 -2.35 3.14
CA SER A 222 4.26 -3.02 4.38
C SER A 222 2.87 -2.61 4.90
N ARG A 223 2.52 -1.31 4.80
CA ARG A 223 1.19 -0.81 5.17
C ARG A 223 0.10 -1.34 4.25
N CYS A 224 0.37 -1.41 2.93
CA CYS A 224 -0.56 -2.02 1.98
C CYS A 224 -0.80 -3.50 2.31
N ALA A 225 0.26 -4.27 2.64
CA ALA A 225 0.11 -5.66 3.07
C ALA A 225 -0.74 -5.78 4.34
N SER A 226 -0.49 -4.92 5.33
CA SER A 226 -1.29 -4.88 6.56
C SER A 226 -2.76 -4.53 6.30
N ARG A 227 -3.03 -3.62 5.37
CA ARG A 227 -4.40 -3.29 4.95
C ARG A 227 -5.09 -4.49 4.29
N PHE A 228 -4.39 -5.20 3.38
CA PHE A 228 -4.93 -6.40 2.78
C PHE A 228 -5.32 -7.43 3.85
N ASN A 229 -4.41 -7.70 4.79
CA ASN A 229 -4.65 -8.63 5.88
C ASN A 229 -5.88 -8.24 6.71
N GLN A 230 -6.04 -6.95 7.01
CA GLN A 230 -7.17 -6.44 7.79
C GLN A 230 -8.49 -6.45 7.01
N SER A 231 -8.48 -6.03 5.73
CA SER A 231 -9.69 -5.89 4.92
C SER A 231 -10.27 -7.25 4.49
N TYR A 232 -9.40 -8.27 4.36
CA TYR A 232 -9.79 -9.59 3.86
C TYR A 232 -9.58 -10.72 4.86
N ASP A 233 -9.23 -10.45 6.13
CA ASP A 233 -8.91 -11.45 7.16
C ASP A 233 -7.87 -12.46 6.67
N TYR A 234 -6.82 -11.95 5.99
CA TYR A 234 -5.79 -12.78 5.41
C TYR A 234 -4.61 -12.97 6.37
N PHE A 235 -4.22 -14.23 6.56
CA PHE A 235 -3.05 -14.60 7.34
C PHE A 235 -2.02 -15.27 6.42
N PRO A 236 -0.85 -14.64 6.18
CA PRO A 236 0.17 -15.19 5.30
C PRO A 236 0.60 -16.61 5.69
N ASN A 237 0.66 -17.52 4.72
CA ASN A 237 0.99 -18.94 4.94
C ASN A 237 2.37 -19.19 5.60
N TYR A 238 3.32 -18.23 5.53
CA TYR A 238 4.59 -18.38 6.22
C TYR A 238 4.44 -18.40 7.75
N TYR A 239 3.33 -17.86 8.30
CA TYR A 239 2.99 -17.98 9.72
C TYR A 239 2.42 -19.36 10.09
N SER A 240 1.94 -20.14 9.12
CA SER A 240 1.37 -21.48 9.36
C SER A 240 2.39 -22.61 9.22
N ARG A 241 3.55 -22.36 8.64
CA ARG A 241 4.60 -23.38 8.41
C ARG A 241 5.49 -23.64 9.63
N ASP A 242 5.58 -22.68 10.52
CA ASP A 242 6.36 -22.79 11.74
C ASP A 242 5.40 -22.70 12.93
N GLU A 243 5.38 -23.73 13.77
CA GLU A 243 4.52 -23.81 14.96
C GLU A 243 4.78 -22.66 15.94
N SER A 244 6.02 -22.17 16.01
CA SER A 244 6.39 -20.98 16.78
C SER A 244 5.74 -19.71 16.24
N LEU A 245 5.63 -19.59 14.92
CA LEU A 245 4.98 -18.46 14.23
C LEU A 245 3.45 -18.57 14.29
N ARG A 246 2.90 -19.78 14.31
CA ARG A 246 1.47 -20.04 14.55
C ARG A 246 1.07 -19.59 15.96
N LYS A 247 1.83 -20.00 16.98
CA LYS A 247 1.67 -19.50 18.36
C LYS A 247 1.84 -17.99 18.48
N TYR A 248 2.71 -17.41 17.66
CA TYR A 248 2.86 -15.95 17.59
C TYR A 248 1.63 -15.27 16.95
N SER A 249 1.03 -15.86 15.90
CA SER A 249 -0.19 -15.32 15.28
C SER A 249 -1.42 -15.44 16.21
N GLU A 250 -1.57 -16.56 16.89
CA GLU A 250 -2.61 -16.78 17.91
C GLU A 250 -2.45 -15.81 19.09
N ASN A 251 -1.23 -15.61 19.56
CA ASN A 251 -0.89 -14.62 20.58
C ASN A 251 -1.09 -13.17 20.06
N TRP A 252 -0.90 -12.90 18.77
CA TRP A 252 -1.13 -11.60 18.17
C TRP A 252 -2.63 -11.28 18.07
N GLN A 253 -3.47 -12.26 17.75
CA GLN A 253 -4.94 -12.12 17.77
C GLN A 253 -5.44 -11.83 19.18
N ALA A 254 -5.05 -12.64 20.16
CA ALA A 254 -5.39 -12.42 21.57
C ALA A 254 -4.90 -11.08 22.09
N LYS A 255 -3.72 -10.62 21.66
CA LYS A 255 -3.18 -9.30 22.02
C LYS A 255 -3.91 -8.14 21.33
N ASN A 256 -4.40 -8.32 20.10
CA ASN A 256 -5.21 -7.31 19.43
C ASN A 256 -6.62 -7.20 20.06
N GLU A 257 -7.20 -8.31 20.48
CA GLU A 257 -8.45 -8.33 21.22
C GLU A 257 -8.31 -7.61 22.56
N LEU A 258 -7.28 -7.94 23.34
CA LEU A 258 -6.93 -7.24 24.58
C LEU A 258 -6.65 -5.75 24.38
N LYS A 259 -5.99 -5.38 23.27
CA LYS A 259 -5.75 -3.98 22.91
C LYS A 259 -7.06 -3.26 22.59
N ASN A 260 -7.94 -3.87 21.83
CA ASN A 260 -9.24 -3.28 21.48
C ASN A 260 -10.14 -3.15 22.70
N GLU A 261 -10.09 -4.12 23.62
CA GLU A 261 -10.77 -4.08 24.89
C GLU A 261 -10.21 -2.99 25.80
N ALA A 262 -8.88 -2.87 25.90
CA ALA A 262 -8.21 -1.81 26.67
C ALA A 262 -8.49 -0.41 26.12
N VAL A 263 -8.47 -0.23 24.79
CA VAL A 263 -8.84 1.02 24.13
C VAL A 263 -10.32 1.35 24.33
N SER A 264 -11.19 0.34 24.32
CA SER A 264 -12.63 0.51 24.59
C SER A 264 -12.88 0.94 26.04
N LYS A 265 -12.21 0.30 27.00
CA LYS A 265 -12.28 0.68 28.42
C LYS A 265 -11.73 2.07 28.66
N LEU A 266 -10.59 2.45 28.09
CA LEU A 266 -10.02 3.80 28.13
C LEU A 266 -10.97 4.86 27.57
N LYS A 267 -11.61 4.58 26.42
CA LYS A 267 -12.63 5.47 25.86
C LYS A 267 -13.83 5.66 26.79
N GLN A 268 -14.26 4.59 27.47
CA GLN A 268 -15.36 4.67 28.44
C GLN A 268 -14.97 5.46 29.69
N GLU A 269 -13.73 5.33 30.18
CA GLU A 269 -13.24 6.08 31.35
C GLU A 269 -13.02 7.56 31.03
N VAL A 270 -12.49 7.87 29.84
CA VAL A 270 -12.37 9.27 29.34
C VAL A 270 -13.74 9.93 29.21
N LEU A 271 -14.75 9.20 28.74
CA LEU A 271 -16.13 9.70 28.65
C LEU A 271 -16.80 9.88 30.03
N LYS A 272 -16.33 9.21 31.08
CA LYS A 272 -16.84 9.33 32.46
C LYS A 272 -16.17 10.43 33.30
N GLY A 273 -15.18 11.15 32.75
CA GLY A 273 -14.60 12.34 33.37
C GLY A 273 -13.67 12.11 34.58
N GLU A 274 -13.11 10.89 34.73
CA GLU A 274 -12.19 10.56 35.84
C GLU A 274 -10.72 10.78 35.46
N LEU A 275 -10.33 12.04 35.32
CA LEU A 275 -9.06 12.46 34.69
C LEU A 275 -7.83 12.54 35.61
N LYS A 276 -7.84 12.08 36.87
CA LYS A 276 -6.68 12.23 37.79
C LYS A 276 -5.69 11.07 37.82
N GLU A 277 -6.04 9.87 37.38
CA GLU A 277 -5.11 8.72 37.29
C GLU A 277 -4.49 8.49 35.91
N GLU A 278 -4.84 9.29 34.92
CA GLU A 278 -4.54 9.10 33.49
C GLU A 278 -3.05 9.03 33.14
N ARG A 279 -2.18 9.77 33.78
CA ARG A 279 -0.73 9.74 33.47
C ARG A 279 -0.10 8.38 33.77
N ARG A 280 -0.56 7.67 34.78
CA ARG A 280 -0.02 6.34 35.16
C ARG A 280 -0.56 5.23 34.27
N LEU A 281 -1.85 5.28 33.95
CA LEU A 281 -2.51 4.36 33.00
C LEU A 281 -1.97 4.52 31.58
N TYR A 282 -1.80 5.75 31.11
CA TYR A 282 -1.22 6.05 29.78
C TYR A 282 0.22 5.52 29.66
N ALA A 283 1.03 5.69 30.67
CA ALA A 283 2.39 5.19 30.69
C ALA A 283 2.43 3.65 30.66
N ASN A 284 1.55 2.97 31.39
CA ASN A 284 1.47 1.51 31.42
C ASN A 284 0.89 0.93 30.13
N THR A 285 -0.14 1.56 29.55
CA THR A 285 -0.73 1.14 28.26
C THR A 285 0.25 1.35 27.12
N PHE A 286 1.01 2.43 27.10
CA PHE A 286 2.07 2.68 26.12
C PHE A 286 3.25 1.71 26.28
N ARG A 287 3.51 1.27 27.49
CA ARG A 287 4.52 0.24 27.81
C ARG A 287 4.09 -1.14 27.28
N ILE A 288 2.84 -1.54 27.52
CA ILE A 288 2.26 -2.77 26.97
C ILE A 288 2.23 -2.71 25.43
N TYR A 289 1.86 -1.58 24.85
CA TYR A 289 1.88 -1.37 23.41
C TYR A 289 3.27 -1.58 22.79
N ARG A 290 4.35 -1.13 23.45
CA ARG A 290 5.72 -1.38 23.00
C ARG A 290 6.08 -2.87 22.98
N PHE A 291 5.64 -3.65 23.96
CA PHE A 291 5.85 -5.10 23.99
C PHE A 291 5.11 -5.82 22.86
N VAL A 292 3.96 -5.29 22.46
CA VAL A 292 3.16 -5.84 21.36
C VAL A 292 3.75 -5.54 19.99
N VAL A 293 4.19 -4.28 19.78
CA VAL A 293 4.64 -3.81 18.45
C VAL A 293 6.09 -4.17 18.14
N ASN A 294 6.94 -4.22 19.15
CA ASN A 294 8.36 -4.59 18.98
C ASN A 294 8.93 -5.27 20.24
N PRO A 295 8.61 -6.57 20.44
CA PRO A 295 8.92 -7.27 21.67
C PRO A 295 10.42 -7.30 21.99
N ARG A 296 11.30 -7.52 21.01
CA ARG A 296 12.76 -7.54 21.23
C ARG A 296 13.28 -6.20 21.75
N LYS A 297 12.84 -5.10 21.13
CA LYS A 297 13.28 -3.75 21.52
C LYS A 297 12.71 -3.34 22.88
N ALA A 298 11.48 -3.75 23.17
CA ALA A 298 10.83 -3.50 24.45
C ALA A 298 11.49 -4.27 25.59
N ILE A 299 11.84 -5.55 25.39
CA ILE A 299 12.57 -6.38 26.36
C ILE A 299 13.95 -5.76 26.66
N ILE A 300 14.70 -5.36 25.63
CA ILE A 300 16.01 -4.74 25.82
C ILE A 300 15.89 -3.41 26.59
N GLN A 301 14.88 -2.60 26.32
CA GLN A 301 14.66 -1.35 27.04
C GLN A 301 14.24 -1.58 28.49
N GLU A 302 13.42 -2.61 28.73
CA GLU A 302 12.99 -2.96 30.09
C GLU A 302 14.13 -3.55 30.93
N LEU A 303 14.96 -4.42 30.31
CA LEU A 303 16.18 -4.92 30.97
C LEU A 303 17.16 -3.78 31.31
N LYS A 304 17.33 -2.80 30.42
CA LYS A 304 18.14 -1.60 30.72
C LYS A 304 17.56 -0.78 31.88
N ARG A 305 16.22 -0.62 31.92
CA ARG A 305 15.54 0.10 33.01
C ARG A 305 15.70 -0.62 34.36
N LEU A 306 15.55 -1.95 34.36
CA LEU A 306 15.75 -2.75 35.56
C LEU A 306 17.22 -2.72 36.01
N GLY A 307 18.16 -2.80 35.07
CA GLY A 307 19.59 -2.69 35.36
C GLY A 307 19.99 -1.33 35.94
N THR A 308 19.42 -0.23 35.43
CA THR A 308 19.66 1.12 35.96
C THR A 308 19.00 1.32 37.32
N ASN A 309 17.87 0.73 37.61
CA ASN A 309 17.23 0.79 38.92
C ASN A 309 18.03 -0.01 39.97
N LEU A 310 18.56 -1.20 39.61
CA LEU A 310 19.43 -1.97 40.48
C LEU A 310 20.74 -1.24 40.80
N LEU A 311 21.31 -0.53 39.84
CA LEU A 311 22.53 0.27 40.05
C LEU A 311 22.30 1.58 40.82
N SER A 312 21.04 2.10 40.82
CA SER A 312 20.70 3.34 41.51
C SER A 312 20.14 3.16 42.92
N GLY A 313 20.02 1.90 43.41
CA GLY A 313 19.52 1.62 44.77
C GLY A 313 18.09 2.03 45.06
N ARG A 314 17.27 2.21 43.99
CA ARG A 314 15.83 2.48 44.15
C ARG A 314 15.09 1.16 44.10
N ASP A 315 14.57 0.76 45.24
CA ASP A 315 13.69 -0.39 45.37
C ASP A 315 12.45 -0.29 44.46
N LEU A 316 11.96 -1.45 44.07
CA LEU A 316 10.81 -1.69 43.19
C LEU A 316 9.52 -1.15 43.77
#